data_4a6785b2996243240c71b89d49c895fc
#
_entry.id   4a6785b2996243240c71b89d49c895fc
#
_cell.length_a   1.000
_cell.length_b   1.000
_cell.length_c   1.000
_cell.angle_alpha   90.00
_cell.angle_beta   90.00
_cell.angle_gamma   90.00
#
_symmetry.space_group_name_H-M   'P 1'
#
loop_
_entity.id
_entity.type
_entity.pdbx_description
1 polymer ?
#
loop_
_entity_poly.entity_id
_entity_poly.type
_entity_poly.pdbx_seq_one_letter_code
_entity_poly.pdbx_strand_id
1 'polypeptide(L)'
;MTKTAKTAGILAVALALGCAPYATRRDNTKKGAGIGAAAGAVLSGVTGNRVGTGAVIGGAVGAVAGNLWSKRMEERRMALEQSTRGTNVEVSRTADNQLKVAVPDDVSFATGSAAIRPPLRDVFDPFAASLRDDPNAYVNIVGHTDSTGTESINDPLSLERARSVRDYLVDRGVPASHIQVAGRGEREPVADNGTEAGRARNRRVEIFLREAAG
;
A
#
# COMPACT_ATOMS: atom_id res chain seq x y z
N MET A 1 79.88 9.57 -44.07
CA MET A 1 79.52 9.05 -42.73
C MET A 1 78.25 9.79 -42.29
N THR A 2 77.12 9.28 -42.62
CA THR A 2 75.84 9.95 -42.43
C THR A 2 74.97 9.07 -41.57
N LYS A 3 74.56 9.60 -40.43
CA LYS A 3 73.58 8.94 -39.51
C LYS A 3 72.18 9.48 -39.79
N THR A 4 71.32 8.60 -40.26
CA THR A 4 69.89 8.85 -40.46
C THR A 4 69.13 8.71 -39.16
N ALA A 5 68.42 9.75 -38.77
CA ALA A 5 67.40 9.70 -37.67
C ALA A 5 66.04 9.36 -38.24
N LYS A 6 65.43 8.30 -37.69
CA LYS A 6 64.07 7.92 -38.03
C LYS A 6 63.11 8.62 -37.06
N THR A 7 62.28 9.48 -37.60
CA THR A 7 61.11 10.06 -36.88
C THR A 7 59.95 9.09 -36.99
N ALA A 8 59.47 8.61 -35.85
CA ALA A 8 58.23 7.81 -35.73
C ALA A 8 57.04 8.75 -35.65
N GLY A 9 56.16 8.71 -36.65
CA GLY A 9 54.87 9.39 -36.63
C GLY A 9 53.85 8.63 -35.79
N ILE A 10 53.34 9.27 -34.79
CA ILE A 10 52.21 8.76 -33.99
C ILE A 10 50.95 9.18 -34.70
N LEU A 11 50.25 8.21 -35.28
CA LEU A 11 48.92 8.37 -35.87
C LEU A 11 47.89 8.35 -34.72
N ALA A 12 47.34 9.51 -34.35
CA ALA A 12 46.27 9.60 -33.42
C ALA A 12 44.94 9.26 -34.14
N VAL A 13 44.44 8.06 -33.92
CA VAL A 13 43.09 7.68 -34.33
C VAL A 13 42.11 8.24 -33.31
N ALA A 14 41.43 9.32 -33.65
CA ALA A 14 40.31 9.85 -32.92
C ALA A 14 39.08 8.93 -33.15
N LEU A 15 38.84 8.02 -32.23
CA LEU A 15 37.54 7.32 -32.15
C LEU A 15 36.50 8.30 -31.62
N ALA A 16 35.71 8.86 -32.51
CA ALA A 16 34.47 9.53 -32.17
C ALA A 16 33.45 8.46 -31.69
N LEU A 17 33.46 8.19 -30.38
CA LEU A 17 32.36 7.46 -29.73
C LEU A 17 31.15 8.38 -29.74
N GLY A 18 30.23 8.11 -30.68
CA GLY A 18 28.89 8.69 -30.66
C GLY A 18 28.20 8.35 -29.38
N CYS A 19 28.08 9.31 -28.48
CA CYS A 19 27.13 9.24 -27.37
C CYS A 19 25.71 9.28 -27.95
N ALA A 20 25.14 8.12 -28.23
CA ALA A 20 23.69 8.00 -28.28
C ALA A 20 23.19 8.27 -26.87
N PRO A 21 22.15 9.10 -26.66
CA PRO A 21 21.57 9.28 -25.36
C PRO A 21 20.87 7.99 -24.96
N TYR A 22 21.50 7.23 -24.09
CA TYR A 22 20.85 6.11 -23.42
C TYR A 22 19.93 6.71 -22.36
N ALA A 23 18.86 7.31 -22.85
CA ALA A 23 17.86 7.90 -22.02
C ALA A 23 16.92 6.82 -21.46
N THR A 24 16.97 6.64 -20.18
CA THR A 24 15.82 6.63 -19.31
C THR A 24 14.97 5.37 -19.28
N ARG A 25 15.56 4.22 -19.06
CA ARG A 25 14.78 3.11 -18.49
C ARG A 25 15.05 2.86 -16.99
N ARG A 26 15.97 3.65 -16.39
CA ARG A 26 16.33 3.52 -14.97
C ARG A 26 15.52 4.40 -14.01
N ASP A 27 14.82 5.40 -14.51
CA ASP A 27 14.24 6.41 -13.62
C ASP A 27 12.93 5.99 -12.94
N ASN A 28 12.15 5.10 -13.56
CA ASN A 28 10.86 4.72 -13.00
C ASN A 28 10.96 3.79 -11.77
N THR A 29 11.94 2.88 -11.75
CA THR A 29 12.17 2.01 -10.59
C THR A 29 12.68 2.79 -9.37
N LYS A 30 13.58 3.77 -9.63
CA LYS A 30 14.08 4.66 -8.56
C LYS A 30 12.99 5.61 -8.05
N LYS A 31 12.10 6.09 -8.93
CA LYS A 31 10.96 6.93 -8.54
C LYS A 31 9.94 6.14 -7.74
N GLY A 32 9.62 4.89 -8.14
CA GLY A 32 8.73 4.01 -7.42
C GLY A 32 9.25 3.65 -6.03
N ALA A 33 10.54 3.32 -5.91
CA ALA A 33 11.16 3.04 -4.62
C ALA A 33 11.18 4.28 -3.70
N GLY A 34 11.41 5.46 -4.26
CA GLY A 34 11.38 6.72 -3.51
C GLY A 34 10.00 7.07 -2.99
N ILE A 35 8.96 6.89 -3.81
CA ILE A 35 7.57 7.19 -3.43
C ILE A 35 7.08 6.17 -2.39
N GLY A 36 7.36 4.89 -2.57
CA GLY A 36 6.97 3.85 -1.61
C GLY A 36 7.65 4.04 -0.25
N ALA A 37 8.94 4.40 -0.23
CA ALA A 37 9.65 4.71 0.99
C ALA A 37 9.11 5.97 1.69
N ALA A 38 8.73 6.99 0.92
CA ALA A 38 8.13 8.21 1.46
C ALA A 38 6.73 7.95 2.05
N ALA A 39 5.90 7.16 1.36
CA ALA A 39 4.58 6.78 1.87
C ALA A 39 4.68 5.92 3.14
N GLY A 40 5.59 4.95 3.17
CA GLY A 40 5.86 4.14 4.35
C GLY A 40 6.44 4.95 5.51
N ALA A 41 7.27 5.95 5.24
CA ALA A 41 7.84 6.83 6.26
C ALA A 41 6.79 7.77 6.86
N VAL A 42 5.81 8.24 6.08
CA VAL A 42 4.70 9.05 6.59
C VAL A 42 3.84 8.25 7.56
N LEU A 43 3.57 6.98 7.25
CA LEU A 43 2.81 6.10 8.14
C LEU A 43 3.56 5.75 9.45
N SER A 44 4.90 5.82 9.45
CA SER A 44 5.71 5.55 10.64
C SER A 44 6.13 6.80 11.41
N GLY A 45 6.11 7.97 10.78
CA GLY A 45 6.61 9.24 11.36
C GLY A 45 5.74 9.80 12.49
N VAL A 46 4.47 9.37 12.57
CA VAL A 46 3.53 9.83 13.61
C VAL A 46 3.67 9.05 14.90
N THR A 47 4.34 7.89 14.90
CA THR A 47 4.45 7.01 16.06
C THR A 47 5.73 7.18 16.89
N GLY A 48 6.42 8.31 16.77
CA GLY A 48 7.41 8.81 17.75
C GLY A 48 8.57 7.90 18.15
N ASN A 49 8.72 6.68 17.68
CA ASN A 49 9.84 5.86 18.14
C ASN A 49 10.29 4.65 17.30
N ARG A 50 10.03 4.52 16.01
CA ARG A 50 10.72 3.53 15.15
C ARG A 50 10.51 3.82 13.66
N VAL A 51 11.26 4.75 13.12
CA VAL A 51 11.35 5.05 11.69
C VAL A 51 11.76 3.82 10.85
N GLY A 52 12.33 2.79 11.51
CA GLY A 52 12.86 1.61 10.82
C GLY A 52 11.80 0.66 10.25
N THR A 53 10.72 0.37 11.00
CA THR A 53 9.81 -0.73 10.62
C THR A 53 8.84 -0.32 9.51
N GLY A 54 8.31 0.90 9.55
CA GLY A 54 7.41 1.40 8.49
C GLY A 54 8.15 1.66 7.18
N ALA A 55 9.38 2.20 7.25
CA ALA A 55 10.20 2.43 6.07
C ALA A 55 10.65 1.11 5.39
N VAL A 56 10.92 0.07 6.17
CA VAL A 56 11.28 -1.24 5.63
C VAL A 56 10.08 -1.90 4.94
N ILE A 57 8.89 -1.84 5.55
CA ILE A 57 7.69 -2.42 4.94
C ILE A 57 7.26 -1.61 3.72
N GLY A 58 7.19 -0.29 3.83
CA GLY A 58 6.82 0.58 2.72
C GLY A 58 7.86 0.60 1.59
N GLY A 59 9.15 0.61 1.94
CA GLY A 59 10.24 0.59 0.97
C GLY A 59 10.35 -0.71 0.19
N ALA A 60 10.22 -1.85 0.87
CA ALA A 60 10.24 -3.16 0.22
C ALA A 60 9.01 -3.36 -0.70
N VAL A 61 7.83 -2.97 -0.23
CA VAL A 61 6.60 -3.03 -1.04
C VAL A 61 6.67 -2.06 -2.22
N GLY A 62 7.12 -0.83 -2.02
CA GLY A 62 7.24 0.15 -3.10
C GLY A 62 8.26 -0.22 -4.17
N ALA A 63 9.37 -0.84 -3.78
CA ALA A 63 10.39 -1.28 -4.73
C ALA A 63 9.89 -2.42 -5.64
N VAL A 64 9.04 -3.30 -5.12
CA VAL A 64 8.47 -4.43 -5.87
C VAL A 64 7.22 -4.01 -6.66
N ALA A 65 6.39 -3.13 -6.08
CA ALA A 65 5.09 -2.72 -6.67
C ALA A 65 5.20 -1.62 -7.73
N GLY A 66 6.33 -0.93 -7.84
CA GLY A 66 6.50 0.29 -8.65
C GLY A 66 6.13 0.20 -10.14
N ASN A 67 5.89 -1.01 -10.69
CA ASN A 67 5.55 -1.21 -12.09
C ASN A 67 4.42 -2.22 -12.36
N LEU A 68 3.72 -2.70 -11.35
CA LEU A 68 2.85 -3.87 -11.49
C LEU A 68 1.38 -3.59 -11.16
N TRP A 69 0.80 -2.51 -11.72
CA TRP A 69 -0.65 -2.44 -11.82
C TRP A 69 -1.10 -3.36 -12.96
N SER A 70 -1.48 -4.58 -12.60
CA SER A 70 -1.90 -5.60 -13.55
C SER A 70 -3.34 -5.33 -14.05
N LYS A 71 -3.69 -5.97 -15.17
CA LYS A 71 -5.08 -5.98 -15.65
C LYS A 71 -6.02 -6.56 -14.58
N ARG A 72 -5.57 -7.57 -13.84
CA ARG A 72 -6.31 -8.19 -12.75
C ARG A 72 -6.58 -7.22 -11.59
N MET A 73 -5.61 -6.39 -11.22
CA MET A 73 -5.78 -5.34 -10.21
C MET A 73 -6.81 -4.29 -10.67
N GLU A 74 -6.82 -3.94 -11.95
CA GLU A 74 -7.81 -3.02 -12.52
C GLU A 74 -9.22 -3.63 -12.52
N GLU A 75 -9.34 -4.90 -12.88
CA GLU A 75 -10.61 -5.63 -12.82
C GLU A 75 -11.16 -5.71 -11.39
N ARG A 76 -10.29 -5.97 -10.39
CA ARG A 76 -10.66 -5.96 -8.96
C ARG A 76 -11.10 -4.58 -8.51
N ARG A 77 -10.39 -3.54 -8.92
CA ARG A 77 -10.77 -2.16 -8.60
C ARG A 77 -12.17 -1.86 -9.12
N MET A 78 -12.44 -2.13 -10.39
CA MET A 78 -13.76 -1.90 -11.01
C MET A 78 -14.86 -2.73 -10.33
N ALA A 79 -14.61 -3.99 -10.01
CA ALA A 79 -15.57 -4.85 -9.32
C ALA A 79 -15.90 -4.31 -7.91
N LEU A 80 -14.88 -3.87 -7.15
CA LEU A 80 -15.06 -3.25 -5.83
C LEU A 80 -15.81 -1.92 -5.94
N GLU A 81 -15.46 -1.04 -6.87
CA GLU A 81 -16.19 0.21 -7.09
C GLU A 81 -17.65 -0.03 -7.45
N GLN A 82 -17.94 -1.12 -8.14
CA GLN A 82 -19.34 -1.49 -8.43
C GLN A 82 -20.06 -2.00 -7.19
N SER A 83 -19.46 -2.87 -6.39
CA SER A 83 -20.07 -3.44 -5.18
C SER A 83 -20.22 -2.43 -4.04
N THR A 84 -19.40 -1.38 -4.04
CA THR A 84 -19.44 -0.31 -3.04
C THR A 84 -20.35 0.87 -3.40
N ARG A 85 -20.99 0.85 -4.57
CA ARG A 85 -21.90 1.93 -4.98
C ARG A 85 -23.05 2.11 -3.99
N GLY A 86 -23.24 3.34 -3.54
CA GLY A 86 -24.27 3.66 -2.55
C GLY A 86 -23.84 3.39 -1.10
N THR A 87 -22.60 2.97 -0.88
CA THR A 87 -21.97 2.90 0.43
C THR A 87 -20.95 4.05 0.59
N ASN A 88 -20.50 4.28 1.81
CA ASN A 88 -19.41 5.24 2.07
C ASN A 88 -18.01 4.60 1.96
N VAL A 89 -17.89 3.43 1.34
CA VAL A 89 -16.62 2.74 1.13
C VAL A 89 -15.88 3.40 -0.04
N GLU A 90 -14.65 3.83 0.20
CA GLU A 90 -13.81 4.45 -0.82
C GLU A 90 -12.82 3.43 -1.39
N VAL A 91 -12.78 3.33 -2.72
CA VAL A 91 -11.84 2.48 -3.46
C VAL A 91 -10.90 3.38 -4.26
N SER A 92 -9.60 3.23 -4.07
CA SER A 92 -8.59 4.05 -4.73
C SER A 92 -7.32 3.27 -5.05
N ARG A 93 -6.51 3.80 -5.96
CA ARG A 93 -5.17 3.30 -6.25
C ARG A 93 -4.15 4.21 -5.57
N THR A 94 -3.25 3.62 -4.81
CA THR A 94 -2.16 4.34 -4.15
C THR A 94 -1.01 4.66 -5.13
N ALA A 95 -0.13 5.59 -4.75
CA ALA A 95 1.02 5.99 -5.56
C ALA A 95 2.03 4.85 -5.77
N ASP A 96 2.06 3.88 -4.88
CA ASP A 96 2.90 2.66 -4.94
C ASP A 96 2.17 1.46 -5.55
N ASN A 97 1.08 1.72 -6.31
CA ASN A 97 0.32 0.72 -7.05
C ASN A 97 -0.34 -0.37 -6.20
N GLN A 98 -0.81 -0.04 -5.02
CA GLN A 98 -1.71 -0.88 -4.25
C GLN A 98 -3.17 -0.46 -4.49
N LEU A 99 -4.09 -1.40 -4.38
CA LEU A 99 -5.51 -1.10 -4.31
C LEU A 99 -5.88 -0.85 -2.84
N LYS A 100 -6.32 0.35 -2.54
CA LYS A 100 -6.78 0.76 -1.21
C LYS A 100 -8.29 0.76 -1.16
N VAL A 101 -8.84 0.10 -0.15
CA VAL A 101 -10.26 0.14 0.20
C VAL A 101 -10.37 0.72 1.61
N ALA A 102 -10.95 1.90 1.74
CA ALA A 102 -11.20 2.54 3.03
C ALA A 102 -12.67 2.36 3.41
N VAL A 103 -12.88 1.66 4.51
CA VAL A 103 -14.21 1.27 4.99
C VAL A 103 -14.51 2.02 6.28
N PRO A 104 -15.50 2.92 6.32
CA PRO A 104 -15.91 3.62 7.53
C PRO A 104 -16.44 2.65 8.58
N ASP A 105 -16.22 2.99 9.86
CA ASP A 105 -16.59 2.18 10.99
C ASP A 105 -18.11 1.99 11.14
N ASP A 106 -18.87 3.03 10.90
CA ASP A 106 -20.33 3.05 11.01
C ASP A 106 -21.03 2.10 10.02
N VAL A 107 -20.39 1.82 8.87
CA VAL A 107 -20.84 0.79 7.91
C VAL A 107 -20.38 -0.61 8.33
N SER A 108 -19.23 -0.69 8.99
CA SER A 108 -18.49 -1.94 9.25
C SER A 108 -18.83 -2.60 10.56
N PHE A 109 -18.93 -1.80 11.63
CA PHE A 109 -19.02 -2.29 13.01
C PHE A 109 -20.10 -1.53 13.80
N ALA A 110 -20.58 -2.12 14.89
CA ALA A 110 -21.33 -1.38 15.89
C ALA A 110 -20.37 -0.57 16.77
N THR A 111 -20.86 0.52 17.37
CA THR A 111 -20.06 1.38 18.26
C THR A 111 -19.39 0.56 19.36
N GLY A 112 -18.08 0.73 19.51
CA GLY A 112 -17.27 -0.03 20.49
C GLY A 112 -17.14 -1.52 20.21
N SER A 113 -17.47 -1.99 18.99
CA SER A 113 -17.45 -3.40 18.60
C SER A 113 -16.48 -3.64 17.45
N ALA A 114 -16.04 -4.88 17.31
CA ALA A 114 -15.29 -5.39 16.17
C ALA A 114 -16.10 -6.40 15.33
N ALA A 115 -17.38 -6.63 15.65
CA ALA A 115 -18.24 -7.54 14.90
C ALA A 115 -18.68 -6.94 13.57
N ILE A 116 -18.40 -7.63 12.46
CA ILE A 116 -18.70 -7.19 11.09
C ILE A 116 -20.22 -7.18 10.86
N ARG A 117 -20.74 -6.04 10.41
CA ARG A 117 -22.15 -5.84 10.07
C ARG A 117 -22.50 -6.42 8.69
N PRO A 118 -23.78 -6.82 8.49
CA PRO A 118 -24.22 -7.41 7.22
C PRO A 118 -23.87 -6.61 5.95
N PRO A 119 -24.02 -5.27 5.89
CA PRO A 119 -23.70 -4.53 4.65
C PRO A 119 -22.28 -4.67 4.18
N LEU A 120 -21.31 -4.87 5.10
CA LEU A 120 -19.92 -5.07 4.74
C LEU A 120 -19.66 -6.45 4.13
N ARG A 121 -20.50 -7.44 4.46
CA ARG A 121 -20.39 -8.80 3.91
C ARG A 121 -20.59 -8.80 2.39
N ASP A 122 -21.55 -8.02 1.91
CA ASP A 122 -21.86 -7.91 0.47
C ASP A 122 -20.67 -7.34 -0.34
N VAL A 123 -19.84 -6.53 0.30
CA VAL A 123 -18.59 -6.01 -0.29
C VAL A 123 -17.46 -7.03 -0.20
N PHE A 124 -17.33 -7.71 0.94
CA PHE A 124 -16.19 -8.58 1.21
C PHE A 124 -16.33 -9.98 0.61
N ASP A 125 -17.53 -10.49 0.36
CA ASP A 125 -17.72 -11.81 -0.24
C ASP A 125 -17.13 -11.89 -1.67
N PRO A 126 -17.46 -10.99 -2.62
CA PRO A 126 -16.83 -10.99 -3.93
C PRO A 126 -15.33 -10.65 -3.87
N PHE A 127 -14.93 -9.79 -2.92
CA PHE A 127 -13.51 -9.49 -2.73
C PHE A 127 -12.72 -10.74 -2.28
N ALA A 128 -13.19 -11.45 -1.27
CA ALA A 128 -12.56 -12.70 -0.82
C ALA A 128 -12.49 -13.75 -1.94
N ALA A 129 -13.58 -13.90 -2.71
CA ALA A 129 -13.60 -14.80 -3.87
C ALA A 129 -12.52 -14.46 -4.90
N SER A 130 -12.25 -13.17 -5.12
CA SER A 130 -11.20 -12.73 -6.06
C SER A 130 -9.77 -12.99 -5.56
N LEU A 131 -9.58 -13.19 -4.26
CA LEU A 131 -8.27 -13.37 -3.62
C LEU A 131 -7.93 -14.83 -3.35
N ARG A 132 -8.94 -15.66 -3.08
CA ARG A 132 -8.79 -17.05 -2.61
C ARG A 132 -7.87 -17.90 -3.50
N ASP A 133 -8.00 -17.76 -4.81
CA ASP A 133 -7.30 -18.58 -5.80
C ASP A 133 -6.09 -17.85 -6.42
N ASP A 134 -5.67 -16.72 -5.82
CA ASP A 134 -4.54 -15.94 -6.32
C ASP A 134 -3.33 -16.02 -5.37
N PRO A 135 -2.32 -16.82 -5.70
CA PRO A 135 -1.13 -16.98 -4.86
C PRO A 135 -0.27 -15.71 -4.76
N ASN A 136 -0.48 -14.74 -5.64
CA ASN A 136 0.29 -13.49 -5.68
C ASN A 136 -0.42 -12.32 -4.98
N ALA A 137 -1.66 -12.52 -4.51
CA ALA A 137 -2.41 -11.49 -3.82
C ALA A 137 -2.04 -11.44 -2.33
N TYR A 138 -1.59 -10.29 -1.85
CA TYR A 138 -1.27 -10.02 -0.45
C TYR A 138 -2.05 -8.84 0.06
N VAL A 139 -2.62 -8.99 1.24
CA VAL A 139 -3.50 -8.00 1.86
C VAL A 139 -2.87 -7.48 3.16
N ASN A 140 -2.87 -6.18 3.35
CA ASN A 140 -2.57 -5.54 4.63
C ASN A 140 -3.81 -4.79 5.12
N ILE A 141 -4.25 -5.07 6.34
CA ILE A 141 -5.46 -4.50 6.95
C ILE A 141 -5.05 -3.65 8.13
N VAL A 142 -5.43 -2.38 8.12
CA VAL A 142 -5.06 -1.40 9.14
C VAL A 142 -6.31 -0.80 9.75
N GLY A 143 -6.49 -0.98 11.06
CA GLY A 143 -7.58 -0.37 11.81
C GLY A 143 -7.18 0.96 12.41
N HIS A 144 -8.12 1.91 12.44
CA HIS A 144 -7.99 3.25 13.01
C HIS A 144 -9.19 3.60 13.89
N THR A 145 -8.95 4.47 14.87
CA THR A 145 -9.98 5.11 15.69
C THR A 145 -9.96 6.62 15.53
N ASP A 146 -10.93 7.30 16.07
CA ASP A 146 -10.83 8.73 16.35
C ASP A 146 -10.07 8.97 17.68
N SER A 147 -9.94 10.23 18.09
CA SER A 147 -9.27 10.61 19.32
C SER A 147 -10.16 10.53 20.57
N THR A 148 -11.31 9.86 20.50
CA THR A 148 -12.18 9.69 21.65
C THR A 148 -11.69 8.51 22.49
N GLY A 149 -11.47 8.75 23.78
CA GLY A 149 -10.95 7.73 24.70
C GLY A 149 -9.46 7.87 24.94
N THR A 150 -8.81 6.75 25.25
CA THR A 150 -7.39 6.68 25.58
C THR A 150 -6.67 5.74 24.61
N GLU A 151 -5.37 5.91 24.44
CA GLU A 151 -4.54 5.03 23.61
C GLU A 151 -4.65 3.56 24.05
N SER A 152 -4.78 3.31 25.37
CA SER A 152 -4.95 1.95 25.91
C SER A 152 -6.26 1.27 25.48
N ILE A 153 -7.26 2.04 25.05
CA ILE A 153 -8.53 1.56 24.50
C ILE A 153 -8.46 1.53 22.97
N ASN A 154 -7.95 2.60 22.37
CA ASN A 154 -7.95 2.80 20.92
C ASN A 154 -7.02 1.83 20.18
N ASP A 155 -5.85 1.52 20.75
CA ASP A 155 -4.89 0.61 20.14
C ASP A 155 -5.43 -0.82 20.01
N PRO A 156 -5.88 -1.50 21.09
CA PRO A 156 -6.44 -2.84 20.97
C PRO A 156 -7.71 -2.85 20.11
N LEU A 157 -8.62 -1.87 20.23
CA LEU A 157 -9.84 -1.81 19.46
C LEU A 157 -9.56 -1.75 17.95
N SER A 158 -8.63 -0.89 17.53
CA SER A 158 -8.23 -0.77 16.12
C SER A 158 -7.64 -2.07 15.58
N LEU A 159 -6.82 -2.75 16.37
CA LEU A 159 -6.24 -4.04 16.01
C LEU A 159 -7.29 -5.14 15.92
N GLU A 160 -8.24 -5.19 16.84
CA GLU A 160 -9.32 -6.18 16.83
C GLU A 160 -10.24 -6.03 15.63
N ARG A 161 -10.55 -4.79 15.21
CA ARG A 161 -11.31 -4.53 13.98
C ARG A 161 -10.56 -5.03 12.74
N ALA A 162 -9.25 -4.79 12.66
CA ALA A 162 -8.44 -5.33 11.57
C ALA A 162 -8.41 -6.86 11.58
N ARG A 163 -8.34 -7.49 12.77
CA ARG A 163 -8.41 -8.95 12.92
C ARG A 163 -9.77 -9.51 12.48
N SER A 164 -10.86 -8.87 12.84
CA SER A 164 -12.21 -9.31 12.43
C SER A 164 -12.37 -9.33 10.91
N VAL A 165 -11.81 -8.33 10.21
CA VAL A 165 -11.79 -8.33 8.74
C VAL A 165 -10.91 -9.45 8.20
N ARG A 166 -9.72 -9.68 8.78
CA ARG A 166 -8.86 -10.81 8.40
C ARG A 166 -9.60 -12.14 8.56
N ASP A 167 -10.18 -12.35 9.73
CA ASP A 167 -10.84 -13.61 10.07
C ASP A 167 -12.02 -13.87 9.13
N TYR A 168 -12.77 -12.81 8.80
CA TYR A 168 -13.82 -12.87 7.80
C TYR A 168 -13.32 -13.30 6.40
N LEU A 169 -12.19 -12.79 5.95
CA LEU A 169 -11.57 -13.18 4.66
C LEU A 169 -11.04 -14.62 4.71
N VAL A 170 -10.42 -15.02 5.83
CA VAL A 170 -9.91 -16.38 6.05
C VAL A 170 -11.04 -17.41 6.04
N ASP A 171 -12.17 -17.11 6.69
CA ASP A 171 -13.36 -17.97 6.69
C ASP A 171 -13.93 -18.20 5.28
N ARG A 172 -13.59 -17.32 4.32
CA ARG A 172 -13.96 -17.42 2.91
C ARG A 172 -12.88 -18.01 2.03
N GLY A 173 -11.83 -18.57 2.64
CA GLY A 173 -10.77 -19.32 1.98
C GLY A 173 -9.57 -18.51 1.54
N VAL A 174 -9.45 -17.23 1.91
CA VAL A 174 -8.20 -16.47 1.68
C VAL A 174 -7.11 -16.98 2.62
N PRO A 175 -5.92 -17.35 2.11
CA PRO A 175 -4.87 -17.89 2.97
C PRO A 175 -4.43 -16.88 4.05
N ALA A 176 -4.44 -17.29 5.32
CA ALA A 176 -4.04 -16.42 6.44
C ALA A 176 -2.61 -15.89 6.30
N SER A 177 -1.72 -16.64 5.65
CA SER A 177 -0.33 -16.24 5.36
C SER A 177 -0.22 -15.06 4.40
N HIS A 178 -1.27 -14.78 3.63
CA HIS A 178 -1.33 -13.65 2.70
C HIS A 178 -1.90 -12.38 3.33
N ILE A 179 -2.36 -12.45 4.59
CA ILE A 179 -3.02 -11.33 5.25
C ILE A 179 -2.18 -10.86 6.45
N GLN A 180 -1.83 -9.59 6.45
CA GLN A 180 -1.23 -8.89 7.58
C GLN A 180 -2.24 -7.96 8.22
N VAL A 181 -2.14 -7.75 9.54
CA VAL A 181 -3.02 -6.85 10.28
C VAL A 181 -2.22 -5.91 11.17
N ALA A 182 -2.71 -4.67 11.29
CA ALA A 182 -2.16 -3.68 12.20
C ALA A 182 -3.28 -2.83 12.83
N GLY A 183 -3.10 -2.43 14.08
CA GLY A 183 -3.88 -1.36 14.72
C GLY A 183 -3.05 -0.10 14.83
N ARG A 184 -3.63 1.04 14.52
CA ARG A 184 -2.99 2.36 14.60
C ARG A 184 -3.64 3.27 15.63
N GLY A 185 -4.76 2.84 16.24
CA GLY A 185 -5.50 3.69 17.14
C GLY A 185 -5.82 5.03 16.48
N GLU A 186 -5.64 6.11 17.22
CA GLU A 186 -5.89 7.50 16.78
C GLU A 186 -4.68 8.18 16.12
N ARG A 187 -3.55 7.47 15.96
CA ARG A 187 -2.26 8.08 15.58
C ARG A 187 -2.17 8.54 14.13
N GLU A 188 -3.07 8.12 13.26
CA GLU A 188 -3.04 8.43 11.83
C GLU A 188 -4.39 9.01 11.37
N PRO A 189 -4.75 10.23 11.83
CA PRO A 189 -6.00 10.87 11.45
C PRO A 189 -5.96 11.32 9.98
N VAL A 190 -7.08 11.16 9.27
CA VAL A 190 -7.29 11.66 7.90
C VAL A 190 -8.19 12.88 7.85
N ALA A 191 -8.78 13.24 9.01
CA ALA A 191 -9.65 14.40 9.16
C ALA A 191 -9.52 15.01 10.56
N ASP A 192 -10.09 16.19 10.75
CA ASP A 192 -10.05 16.90 12.03
C ASP A 192 -10.86 16.18 13.11
N ASN A 193 -10.22 15.75 14.18
CA ASN A 193 -10.84 15.11 15.33
C ASN A 193 -11.71 16.07 16.18
N GLY A 194 -11.60 17.37 15.97
CA GLY A 194 -12.43 18.39 16.64
C GLY A 194 -13.89 18.35 16.21
N THR A 195 -14.18 17.79 15.03
CA THR A 195 -15.54 17.71 14.48
C THR A 195 -16.07 16.26 14.49
N GLU A 196 -17.38 16.08 14.64
CA GLU A 196 -17.97 14.73 14.57
C GLU A 196 -17.79 14.10 13.18
N ALA A 197 -17.98 14.89 12.14
CA ALA A 197 -17.76 14.43 10.76
C ALA A 197 -16.31 14.01 10.51
N GLY A 198 -15.34 14.70 11.11
CA GLY A 198 -13.93 14.33 11.03
C GLY A 198 -13.62 13.07 11.83
N ARG A 199 -14.17 12.94 13.05
CA ARG A 199 -14.03 11.70 13.84
C ARG A 199 -14.62 10.51 13.12
N ALA A 200 -15.80 10.63 12.51
CA ALA A 200 -16.40 9.56 11.71
C ALA A 200 -15.51 9.10 10.56
N ARG A 201 -14.78 10.01 9.90
CA ARG A 201 -13.80 9.66 8.87
C ARG A 201 -12.53 9.02 9.43
N ASN A 202 -12.15 9.33 10.66
CA ASN A 202 -10.99 8.75 11.32
C ASN A 202 -11.28 7.31 11.79
N ARG A 203 -12.52 7.01 12.22
CA ARG A 203 -12.97 5.64 12.55
C ARG A 203 -13.13 4.84 11.26
N ARG A 204 -12.11 4.10 10.86
CA ARG A 204 -12.09 3.35 9.61
C ARG A 204 -11.19 2.11 9.67
N VAL A 205 -11.39 1.20 8.74
CA VAL A 205 -10.42 0.15 8.41
C VAL A 205 -9.95 0.37 6.96
N GLU A 206 -8.65 0.38 6.77
CA GLU A 206 -8.01 0.46 5.46
C GLU A 206 -7.48 -0.90 5.05
N ILE A 207 -7.81 -1.33 3.85
CA ILE A 207 -7.36 -2.61 3.28
C ILE A 207 -6.51 -2.27 2.06
N PHE A 208 -5.26 -2.70 2.08
CA PHE A 208 -4.32 -2.54 0.99
C PHE A 208 -4.06 -3.88 0.33
N LEU A 209 -4.41 -4.01 -0.94
CA LEU A 209 -4.11 -5.17 -1.74
C LEU A 209 -2.96 -4.86 -2.69
N ARG A 210 -1.98 -5.75 -2.72
CA ARG A 210 -0.88 -5.74 -3.69
C ARG A 210 -0.74 -7.12 -4.34
N GLU A 211 -0.19 -7.14 -5.55
CA GLU A 211 0.30 -8.37 -6.15
C GLU A 211 1.83 -8.45 -5.99
N ALA A 212 2.34 -9.63 -5.61
CA ALA A 212 3.76 -9.89 -5.71
C ALA A 212 4.18 -9.97 -7.18
N ALA A 213 5.39 -9.51 -7.48
CA ALA A 213 5.99 -9.79 -8.78
C ALA A 213 6.20 -11.29 -8.90
N GLY A 214 5.63 -11.89 -9.95
CA GLY A 214 5.90 -13.26 -10.33
C GLY A 214 7.31 -13.44 -10.88
#